data_1126de8c704575999f503bd0228b4199
#
_entry.id   1126de8c704575999f503bd0228b4199
#
_cell.length_a   1.000
_cell.length_b   1.000
_cell.length_c   1.000
_cell.angle_alpha   90.00
_cell.angle_beta   90.00
_cell.angle_gamma   90.00
#
_symmetry.space_group_name_H-M   'P 1'
#
loop_
_entity.id
_entity.type
_entity.pdbx_description
1 polymer ?
#
loop_
_entity_poly.entity_id
_entity_poly.type
_entity_poly.pdbx_seq_one_letter_code
_entity_poly.pdbx_strand_id
1 'polypeptide(L)'
;MSMRYPLAAASVMTFSLMIGALPPAMAADANAGRTVFRQQCALCHSAEPDDNGGAQGPALHGIFGRAAASNPAFTYTEALKKSALTWDEATLDRFLASPTTVVPGSSMVVSVPQQADRENLIAYFQALKEGTLKPAEPPRFGPPGGWPPPPPPPPGDGDWKKDKPGRVHRVKVENLPAPFATESARNFPRVVPRPANAKISVPPGFKVDVFAENLQGPRTMRFAPNGDLFVVETPAGRVKVLKPSADGSRAESVEIFAQGLNQPLGMQFYPAKNPQWLYVAETNRVVRYAYKSGDQKATAVPEVVIPQLTPVPGGHFTRDLVFSPDEKRMFISIGSMTNVAEDMSKKTVAEAQAWEAQHGLGALWDRETNRAAVMVFDVGSNAPGKIFATGIRNCVGLTIQPANGELWCTTNERDGLGDDLVPDYSTRVREGSFFGWPWYYMGDNEDPRLKGERPDLKGKVTVPDVLYTAHSAATHLVFY
;
A
#
# COMPACT_ATOMS: atom_id res chain seq x y z
N MET A 1 -57.01 73.46 -21.54
CA MET A 1 -56.30 72.65 -20.48
C MET A 1 -55.46 71.63 -21.23
N SER A 2 -54.18 71.96 -21.40
CA SER A 2 -53.25 71.16 -22.23
C SER A 2 -52.24 70.45 -21.24
N MET A 3 -52.32 69.13 -21.17
CA MET A 3 -51.34 68.32 -20.41
C MET A 3 -50.20 67.96 -21.35
N ARG A 4 -48.99 68.38 -20.99
CA ARG A 4 -47.72 68.00 -21.62
C ARG A 4 -47.13 66.79 -20.82
N TYR A 5 -46.85 65.71 -21.56
CA TYR A 5 -46.08 64.58 -21.02
C TYR A 5 -44.57 64.79 -21.34
N PRO A 6 -43.66 64.50 -20.44
CA PRO A 6 -42.23 64.54 -20.73
C PRO A 6 -41.76 63.22 -21.39
N LEU A 7 -40.92 63.37 -22.42
CA LEU A 7 -40.19 62.25 -23.06
C LEU A 7 -39.16 61.68 -22.08
N ALA A 8 -39.19 60.37 -21.87
CA ALA A 8 -38.15 59.63 -21.18
C ALA A 8 -37.02 59.33 -22.19
N ALA A 9 -35.81 59.76 -21.85
CA ALA A 9 -34.58 59.43 -22.54
C ALA A 9 -34.17 57.99 -22.25
N ALA A 10 -34.07 57.15 -23.26
CA ALA A 10 -33.54 55.79 -23.18
C ALA A 10 -32.01 55.85 -23.18
N SER A 11 -31.38 55.53 -22.06
CA SER A 11 -29.93 55.29 -21.93
C SER A 11 -29.59 53.90 -22.52
N VAL A 12 -28.86 53.89 -23.60
CA VAL A 12 -28.26 52.68 -24.17
C VAL A 12 -27.04 52.31 -23.33
N MET A 13 -27.17 51.27 -22.53
CA MET A 13 -26.04 50.65 -21.81
C MET A 13 -25.26 49.77 -22.78
N THR A 14 -24.10 50.20 -23.22
CA THR A 14 -23.15 49.39 -23.99
C THR A 14 -22.49 48.39 -23.03
N PHE A 15 -22.83 47.11 -23.15
CA PHE A 15 -22.14 46.01 -22.47
C PHE A 15 -20.83 45.73 -23.20
N SER A 16 -19.70 46.21 -22.65
CA SER A 16 -18.37 45.76 -23.10
C SER A 16 -18.13 44.33 -22.64
N LEU A 17 -18.13 43.38 -23.57
CA LEU A 17 -17.65 42.02 -23.32
C LEU A 17 -16.14 42.10 -23.03
N MET A 18 -15.75 42.02 -21.77
CA MET A 18 -14.35 41.67 -21.42
C MET A 18 -14.14 40.20 -21.78
N ILE A 19 -13.51 39.94 -22.92
CA ILE A 19 -12.91 38.65 -23.23
C ILE A 19 -11.70 38.52 -22.30
N GLY A 20 -11.90 37.84 -21.18
CA GLY A 20 -10.81 37.44 -20.30
C GLY A 20 -9.86 36.53 -21.08
N ALA A 21 -8.63 36.98 -21.32
CA ALA A 21 -7.58 36.13 -21.84
C ALA A 21 -7.42 34.95 -20.90
N LEU A 22 -7.67 33.73 -21.39
CA LEU A 22 -7.29 32.49 -20.67
C LEU A 22 -5.79 32.59 -20.39
N PRO A 23 -5.34 32.27 -19.17
CA PRO A 23 -3.93 32.20 -18.88
C PRO A 23 -3.25 31.21 -19.86
N PRO A 24 -2.03 31.50 -20.35
CA PRO A 24 -1.33 30.59 -21.22
C PRO A 24 -1.22 29.22 -20.54
N ALA A 25 -1.57 28.15 -21.27
CA ALA A 25 -1.34 26.79 -20.78
C ALA A 25 0.13 26.69 -20.40
N MET A 26 0.42 26.41 -19.13
CA MET A 26 1.78 26.18 -18.69
C MET A 26 2.34 24.99 -19.45
N ALA A 27 3.51 25.14 -20.07
CA ALA A 27 4.18 24.03 -20.73
C ALA A 27 4.42 22.89 -19.71
N ALA A 28 4.21 21.64 -20.13
CA ALA A 28 4.41 20.47 -19.28
C ALA A 28 5.87 20.43 -18.76
N ASP A 29 6.04 20.22 -17.45
CA ASP A 29 7.32 20.24 -16.75
C ASP A 29 7.73 18.81 -16.36
N ALA A 30 8.83 18.33 -16.95
CA ALA A 30 9.38 17.01 -16.67
C ALA A 30 9.86 16.84 -15.21
N ASN A 31 10.30 17.90 -14.52
CA ASN A 31 10.68 17.81 -13.11
C ASN A 31 9.45 17.74 -12.19
N ALA A 32 8.40 18.48 -12.51
CA ALA A 32 7.10 18.30 -11.86
C ALA A 32 6.55 16.88 -12.09
N GLY A 33 6.68 16.35 -13.31
CA GLY A 33 6.33 14.98 -13.64
C GLY A 33 7.15 13.94 -12.87
N ARG A 34 8.43 14.16 -12.65
CA ARG A 34 9.26 13.33 -11.76
C ARG A 34 8.70 13.32 -10.33
N THR A 35 8.25 14.46 -9.85
CA THR A 35 7.63 14.56 -8.51
C THR A 35 6.34 13.76 -8.46
N VAL A 36 5.46 13.92 -9.44
CA VAL A 36 4.21 13.12 -9.54
C VAL A 36 4.52 11.62 -9.63
N PHE A 37 5.52 11.23 -10.44
CA PHE A 37 5.95 9.82 -10.52
C PHE A 37 6.37 9.27 -9.17
N ARG A 38 7.20 9.99 -8.43
CA ARG A 38 7.65 9.58 -7.08
C ARG A 38 6.51 9.43 -6.10
N GLN A 39 5.54 10.31 -6.17
CA GLN A 39 4.40 10.32 -5.24
C GLN A 39 3.35 9.25 -5.55
N GLN A 40 3.09 8.97 -6.83
CA GLN A 40 1.93 8.17 -7.24
C GLN A 40 2.30 6.85 -7.92
N CYS A 41 3.49 6.73 -8.51
CA CYS A 41 3.86 5.61 -9.37
C CYS A 41 5.02 4.78 -8.81
N ALA A 42 6.01 5.42 -8.15
CA ALA A 42 7.26 4.79 -7.76
C ALA A 42 7.12 3.67 -6.72
N LEU A 43 6.00 3.61 -6.00
CA LEU A 43 5.72 2.50 -5.10
C LEU A 43 5.56 1.17 -5.86
N CYS A 44 4.99 1.24 -7.07
CA CYS A 44 4.69 0.06 -7.88
C CYS A 44 5.60 -0.08 -9.10
N HIS A 45 6.00 1.04 -9.70
CA HIS A 45 6.75 1.10 -10.95
C HIS A 45 8.13 1.70 -10.77
N SER A 46 9.04 1.31 -11.65
CA SER A 46 10.29 2.00 -11.86
C SER A 46 10.29 2.73 -13.20
N ALA A 47 11.08 3.81 -13.30
CA ALA A 47 11.37 4.49 -14.54
C ALA A 47 12.86 4.42 -14.92
N GLU A 48 13.67 3.72 -14.14
CA GLU A 48 15.11 3.59 -14.36
C GLU A 48 15.42 2.57 -15.47
N PRO A 49 16.49 2.79 -16.29
CA PRO A 49 16.80 1.95 -17.46
C PRO A 49 17.10 0.50 -17.14
N ASP A 50 17.81 0.23 -16.06
CA ASP A 50 18.32 -1.09 -15.69
C ASP A 50 17.47 -1.83 -14.67
N ASP A 51 16.27 -1.35 -14.43
CA ASP A 51 15.35 -1.83 -13.43
C ASP A 51 14.26 -2.69 -14.05
N ASN A 52 13.94 -3.80 -13.43
CA ASN A 52 12.88 -4.73 -13.88
C ASN A 52 11.46 -4.27 -13.54
N GLY A 53 11.30 -3.07 -13.05
CA GLY A 53 10.05 -2.53 -12.54
C GLY A 53 9.99 -2.55 -11.02
N GLY A 54 9.00 -1.82 -10.46
CA GLY A 54 8.69 -1.88 -9.04
C GLY A 54 8.13 -3.25 -8.64
N ALA A 55 8.02 -3.51 -7.35
CA ALA A 55 7.58 -4.80 -6.84
C ALA A 55 6.16 -5.22 -7.30
N GLN A 56 5.35 -4.29 -7.81
CA GLN A 56 3.94 -4.50 -8.10
C GLN A 56 3.51 -4.06 -9.52
N GLY A 57 4.40 -3.46 -10.29
CA GLY A 57 4.15 -2.98 -11.65
C GLY A 57 5.37 -3.16 -12.55
N PRO A 58 5.21 -3.13 -13.89
CA PRO A 58 6.32 -3.24 -14.81
C PRO A 58 7.17 -1.97 -14.81
N ALA A 59 8.43 -2.10 -15.24
CA ALA A 59 9.27 -0.94 -15.55
C ALA A 59 8.64 -0.08 -16.64
N LEU A 60 8.64 1.22 -16.44
CA LEU A 60 8.09 2.22 -17.37
C LEU A 60 9.18 2.92 -18.20
N HIS A 61 10.44 2.56 -18.01
CA HIS A 61 11.52 3.04 -18.88
C HIS A 61 11.22 2.69 -20.34
N GLY A 62 11.35 3.66 -21.24
CA GLY A 62 11.09 3.48 -22.66
C GLY A 62 9.65 3.05 -22.99
N ILE A 63 8.65 3.51 -22.22
CA ILE A 63 7.25 3.11 -22.40
C ILE A 63 6.66 3.57 -23.74
N PHE A 64 7.11 4.70 -24.29
CA PHE A 64 6.59 5.23 -25.55
C PHE A 64 6.88 4.34 -26.75
N GLY A 65 5.84 4.00 -27.51
CA GLY A 65 5.88 3.08 -28.66
C GLY A 65 5.86 1.61 -28.28
N ARG A 66 5.85 1.27 -27.00
CA ARG A 66 5.80 -0.11 -26.52
C ARG A 66 4.37 -0.62 -26.50
N ALA A 67 4.14 -1.85 -26.98
CA ALA A 67 2.85 -2.51 -26.85
C ALA A 67 2.50 -2.76 -25.37
N ALA A 68 1.24 -2.66 -25.01
CA ALA A 68 0.76 -3.05 -23.69
C ALA A 68 1.10 -4.52 -23.40
N ALA A 69 1.38 -4.81 -22.15
CA ALA A 69 1.72 -6.16 -21.68
C ALA A 69 2.95 -6.80 -22.35
N SER A 70 3.87 -6.04 -22.92
CA SER A 70 5.01 -6.55 -23.67
C SER A 70 6.30 -6.77 -22.84
N ASN A 71 6.35 -6.36 -21.57
CA ASN A 71 7.53 -6.64 -20.73
C ASN A 71 7.51 -8.10 -20.25
N PRO A 72 8.44 -8.97 -20.69
CA PRO A 72 8.45 -10.39 -20.35
C PRO A 72 8.76 -10.66 -18.87
N ALA A 73 9.35 -9.70 -18.18
CA ALA A 73 9.70 -9.82 -16.76
C ALA A 73 8.52 -9.56 -15.82
N PHE A 74 7.34 -9.17 -16.35
CA PHE A 74 6.17 -8.86 -15.55
C PHE A 74 4.93 -9.67 -15.98
N THR A 75 4.16 -10.14 -15.00
CA THR A 75 2.91 -10.88 -15.26
C THR A 75 1.73 -9.92 -15.32
N TYR A 76 1.17 -9.76 -16.51
CA TYR A 76 0.04 -8.87 -16.77
C TYR A 76 -1.31 -9.59 -16.66
N THR A 77 -2.36 -8.80 -16.36
CA THR A 77 -3.75 -9.31 -16.44
C THR A 77 -4.11 -9.68 -17.88
N GLU A 78 -5.02 -10.64 -18.03
CA GLU A 78 -5.52 -11.02 -19.35
C GLU A 78 -6.22 -9.85 -20.06
N ALA A 79 -6.86 -8.96 -19.31
CA ALA A 79 -7.47 -7.75 -19.84
C ALA A 79 -6.42 -6.85 -20.52
N LEU A 80 -5.28 -6.62 -19.89
CA LEU A 80 -4.23 -5.78 -20.47
C LEU A 80 -3.54 -6.44 -21.65
N LYS A 81 -3.33 -7.78 -21.61
CA LYS A 81 -2.79 -8.54 -22.74
C LYS A 81 -3.68 -8.47 -23.98
N LYS A 82 -5.01 -8.50 -23.78
CA LYS A 82 -6.01 -8.46 -24.86
C LYS A 82 -6.33 -7.03 -25.33
N SER A 83 -5.86 -5.99 -24.63
CA SER A 83 -6.20 -4.60 -24.95
C SER A 83 -5.65 -4.12 -26.27
N ALA A 84 -4.60 -4.75 -26.79
CA ALA A 84 -3.89 -4.38 -28.02
C ALA A 84 -3.45 -2.88 -28.08
N LEU A 85 -3.30 -2.24 -26.93
CA LEU A 85 -2.89 -0.84 -26.84
C LEU A 85 -1.39 -0.70 -27.16
N THR A 86 -1.05 0.42 -27.76
CA THR A 86 0.34 0.90 -27.82
C THR A 86 0.43 2.19 -27.03
N TRP A 87 1.48 2.32 -26.25
CA TRP A 87 1.67 3.46 -25.36
C TRP A 87 2.21 4.65 -26.14
N ASP A 88 1.33 5.44 -26.72
CA ASP A 88 1.58 6.79 -27.18
C ASP A 88 1.09 7.81 -26.13
N GLU A 89 1.35 9.09 -26.37
CA GLU A 89 0.98 10.16 -25.45
C GLU A 89 -0.52 10.18 -25.14
N ALA A 90 -1.36 10.10 -26.18
CA ALA A 90 -2.82 10.15 -26.03
C ALA A 90 -3.36 8.90 -25.31
N THR A 91 -2.78 7.74 -25.55
CA THR A 91 -3.17 6.48 -24.89
C THR A 91 -2.73 6.48 -23.43
N LEU A 92 -1.54 6.99 -23.14
CA LEU A 92 -1.05 7.15 -21.77
C LEU A 92 -1.92 8.15 -20.99
N ASP A 93 -2.25 9.30 -21.57
CA ASP A 93 -3.10 10.28 -20.89
C ASP A 93 -4.45 9.67 -20.50
N ARG A 94 -5.13 9.03 -21.46
CA ARG A 94 -6.41 8.37 -21.19
C ARG A 94 -6.30 7.27 -20.15
N PHE A 95 -5.26 6.43 -20.24
CA PHE A 95 -5.06 5.33 -19.31
C PHE A 95 -4.73 5.85 -17.91
N LEU A 96 -3.87 6.85 -17.78
CA LEU A 96 -3.56 7.49 -16.50
C LEU A 96 -4.78 8.19 -15.89
N ALA A 97 -5.66 8.78 -16.71
CA ALA A 97 -6.90 9.40 -16.23
C ALA A 97 -7.85 8.37 -15.60
N SER A 98 -8.01 7.20 -16.22
CA SER A 98 -8.91 6.14 -15.73
C SER A 98 -8.52 4.75 -16.26
N PRO A 99 -7.56 4.08 -15.63
CA PRO A 99 -7.04 2.78 -16.10
C PRO A 99 -8.12 1.72 -16.29
N THR A 100 -9.02 1.60 -15.33
CA THR A 100 -10.08 0.57 -15.34
C THR A 100 -11.21 0.86 -16.32
N THR A 101 -11.37 2.10 -16.74
CA THR A 101 -12.31 2.47 -17.82
C THR A 101 -11.71 2.17 -19.19
N VAL A 102 -10.41 2.46 -19.38
CA VAL A 102 -9.71 2.21 -20.65
C VAL A 102 -9.46 0.71 -20.85
N VAL A 103 -9.10 0.01 -19.78
CA VAL A 103 -8.92 -1.45 -19.81
C VAL A 103 -9.69 -2.08 -18.64
N PRO A 104 -10.97 -2.41 -18.82
CA PRO A 104 -11.77 -3.11 -17.81
C PRO A 104 -11.10 -4.42 -17.42
N GLY A 105 -10.83 -4.60 -16.12
CA GLY A 105 -10.06 -5.76 -15.59
C GLY A 105 -8.55 -5.53 -15.52
N SER A 106 -8.08 -4.30 -15.72
CA SER A 106 -6.70 -3.92 -15.37
C SER A 106 -6.50 -3.98 -13.85
N SER A 107 -5.33 -4.49 -13.42
CA SER A 107 -4.92 -4.42 -12.02
C SER A 107 -4.37 -3.05 -11.61
N MET A 108 -4.01 -2.22 -12.57
CA MET A 108 -3.67 -0.82 -12.31
C MET A 108 -4.93 -0.01 -12.06
N VAL A 109 -5.08 0.44 -10.83
CA VAL A 109 -6.26 1.17 -10.36
C VAL A 109 -5.95 2.59 -9.90
N VAL A 110 -4.66 2.92 -9.87
CA VAL A 110 -4.21 4.28 -9.55
C VAL A 110 -4.48 5.16 -10.76
N SER A 111 -5.36 6.14 -10.59
CA SER A 111 -5.61 7.18 -11.58
C SER A 111 -4.87 8.47 -11.19
N VAL A 112 -4.53 9.25 -12.20
CA VAL A 112 -3.97 10.60 -12.06
C VAL A 112 -5.05 11.58 -12.57
N PRO A 113 -5.94 12.04 -11.69
CA PRO A 113 -7.14 12.78 -12.14
C PRO A 113 -6.82 14.18 -12.71
N GLN A 114 -5.76 14.82 -12.19
CA GLN A 114 -5.37 16.15 -12.64
C GLN A 114 -4.69 16.09 -14.01
N GLN A 115 -5.20 16.82 -14.97
CA GLN A 115 -4.66 16.87 -16.35
C GLN A 115 -3.20 17.36 -16.34
N ALA A 116 -2.90 18.42 -15.60
CA ALA A 116 -1.55 18.96 -15.51
C ALA A 116 -0.53 17.93 -14.98
N ASP A 117 -0.93 17.09 -14.00
CA ASP A 117 -0.08 16.02 -13.48
C ASP A 117 0.19 14.94 -14.53
N ARG A 118 -0.79 14.59 -15.33
CA ARG A 118 -0.63 13.62 -16.43
C ARG A 118 0.27 14.17 -17.54
N GLU A 119 0.07 15.43 -17.94
CA GLU A 119 0.93 16.11 -18.92
C GLU A 119 2.39 16.15 -18.42
N ASN A 120 2.60 16.52 -17.17
CA ASN A 120 3.91 16.52 -16.52
C ASN A 120 4.55 15.13 -16.48
N LEU A 121 3.78 14.08 -16.12
CA LEU A 121 4.26 12.68 -16.12
C LEU A 121 4.69 12.25 -17.54
N ILE A 122 3.91 12.58 -18.55
CA ILE A 122 4.21 12.27 -19.93
C ILE A 122 5.51 12.97 -20.36
N ALA A 123 5.66 14.26 -20.04
CA ALA A 123 6.89 15.01 -20.28
C ALA A 123 8.11 14.38 -19.55
N TYR A 124 7.92 13.89 -18.33
CA TYR A 124 8.95 13.17 -17.59
C TYR A 124 9.41 11.91 -18.31
N PHE A 125 8.49 11.06 -18.76
CA PHE A 125 8.84 9.83 -19.49
C PHE A 125 9.48 10.14 -20.86
N GLN A 126 9.05 11.20 -21.54
CA GLN A 126 9.69 11.67 -22.78
C GLN A 126 11.11 12.11 -22.53
N ALA A 127 11.35 12.95 -21.52
CA ALA A 127 12.66 13.44 -21.15
C ALA A 127 13.62 12.32 -20.72
N LEU A 128 13.12 11.27 -20.06
CA LEU A 128 13.89 10.06 -19.75
C LEU A 128 14.28 9.29 -21.03
N LYS A 129 13.35 9.14 -21.97
CA LYS A 129 13.61 8.48 -23.26
C LYS A 129 14.66 9.21 -24.09
N GLU A 130 14.62 10.54 -24.09
CA GLU A 130 15.51 11.41 -24.84
C GLU A 130 16.85 11.64 -24.14
N GLY A 131 16.99 11.20 -22.89
CA GLY A 131 18.20 11.43 -22.08
C GLY A 131 18.41 12.90 -21.70
N THR A 132 17.39 13.73 -21.86
CA THR A 132 17.44 15.16 -21.51
C THR A 132 17.28 15.38 -20.00
N LEU A 133 16.63 14.43 -19.31
CA LEU A 133 16.51 14.39 -17.87
C LEU A 133 17.33 13.22 -17.33
N LYS A 134 18.41 13.51 -16.63
CA LYS A 134 19.18 12.45 -15.96
C LYS A 134 18.27 11.70 -14.99
N PRO A 135 18.37 10.35 -14.91
CA PRO A 135 17.75 9.58 -13.84
C PRO A 135 17.99 10.29 -12.51
N ALA A 136 16.99 10.36 -11.67
CA ALA A 136 17.17 11.02 -10.38
C ALA A 136 18.29 10.29 -9.63
N GLU A 137 19.32 11.01 -9.23
CA GLU A 137 20.16 10.51 -8.15
C GLU A 137 19.23 10.10 -7.02
N PRO A 138 19.36 8.89 -6.48
CA PRO A 138 18.59 8.51 -5.31
C PRO A 138 18.75 9.65 -4.30
N PRO A 139 17.65 10.10 -3.65
CA PRO A 139 17.79 11.15 -2.65
C PRO A 139 18.90 10.70 -1.69
N ARG A 140 19.94 11.49 -1.58
CA ARG A 140 21.01 11.27 -0.59
C ARG A 140 20.39 11.60 0.76
N PHE A 141 19.90 10.58 1.44
CA PHE A 141 19.52 10.69 2.83
C PHE A 141 20.82 10.66 3.64
N GLY A 142 21.30 11.81 4.05
CA GLY A 142 22.50 11.94 4.86
C GLY A 142 22.55 13.31 5.54
N PRO A 143 23.29 13.44 6.61
CA PRO A 143 23.48 14.72 7.29
C PRO A 143 24.19 15.71 6.37
N PRO A 144 23.96 17.02 6.53
CA PRO A 144 24.79 18.04 5.88
C PRO A 144 26.26 17.81 6.24
N GLY A 145 27.11 17.58 5.22
CA GLY A 145 28.55 17.35 5.42
C GLY A 145 29.03 15.93 5.16
N GLY A 146 28.15 15.02 4.71
CA GLY A 146 28.53 13.63 4.38
C GLY A 146 28.35 12.66 5.55
N TRP A 147 28.49 11.37 5.23
CA TRP A 147 28.38 10.30 6.21
C TRP A 147 29.65 10.20 7.06
N PRO A 148 29.56 10.06 8.40
CA PRO A 148 30.69 9.57 9.17
C PRO A 148 31.04 8.16 8.65
N PRO A 149 32.31 7.72 8.77
CA PRO A 149 32.64 6.34 8.44
C PRO A 149 31.71 5.40 9.23
N PRO A 150 31.18 4.35 8.57
CA PRO A 150 30.28 3.44 9.24
C PRO A 150 30.94 2.90 10.53
N PRO A 151 30.22 2.82 11.64
CA PRO A 151 30.73 2.13 12.80
C PRO A 151 31.10 0.71 12.39
N PRO A 152 32.15 0.11 12.99
CA PRO A 152 32.48 -1.27 12.72
C PRO A 152 31.22 -2.11 12.97
N PRO A 153 30.91 -3.08 12.07
CA PRO A 153 29.73 -3.92 12.25
C PRO A 153 29.76 -4.55 13.66
N PRO A 154 28.60 -4.61 14.33
CA PRO A 154 28.53 -5.21 15.65
C PRO A 154 29.12 -6.62 15.59
N PRO A 155 29.90 -7.03 16.58
CA PRO A 155 30.59 -8.30 16.54
C PRO A 155 29.59 -9.46 16.37
N GLY A 156 29.59 -10.06 15.20
CA GLY A 156 29.03 -11.39 14.97
C GLY A 156 27.58 -11.51 14.53
N ASP A 157 26.75 -10.46 14.52
CA ASP A 157 25.31 -10.60 14.26
C ASP A 157 24.82 -10.16 12.85
N GLY A 158 25.64 -9.54 12.03
CA GLY A 158 25.26 -9.00 10.72
C GLY A 158 25.53 -9.90 9.51
N ASP A 159 26.21 -11.03 9.66
CA ASP A 159 26.52 -11.89 8.51
C ASP A 159 25.37 -12.86 8.20
N TRP A 160 24.49 -12.47 7.27
CA TRP A 160 23.39 -13.30 6.81
C TRP A 160 23.83 -14.70 6.32
N LYS A 161 25.08 -14.87 5.86
CA LYS A 161 25.63 -16.16 5.42
C LYS A 161 25.82 -17.14 6.58
N LYS A 162 25.88 -16.63 7.81
CA LYS A 162 26.00 -17.44 9.03
C LYS A 162 24.66 -17.63 9.74
N ASP A 163 23.61 -16.99 9.23
CA ASP A 163 22.26 -17.13 9.80
C ASP A 163 21.68 -18.52 9.49
N LYS A 164 20.87 -19.03 10.40
CA LYS A 164 20.26 -20.35 10.30
C LYS A 164 19.00 -20.44 11.15
N PRO A 165 18.07 -21.36 10.82
CA PRO A 165 16.89 -21.62 11.64
C PRO A 165 17.26 -21.91 13.11
N GLY A 166 16.55 -21.30 14.05
CA GLY A 166 16.77 -21.42 15.48
C GLY A 166 17.74 -20.41 16.08
N ARG A 167 18.38 -19.55 15.28
CA ARG A 167 19.13 -18.41 15.79
C ARG A 167 18.17 -17.37 16.36
N VAL A 168 18.50 -16.86 17.55
CA VAL A 168 17.70 -15.83 18.22
C VAL A 168 18.33 -14.46 17.97
N HIS A 169 17.58 -13.58 17.32
CA HIS A 169 17.89 -12.16 17.17
C HIS A 169 17.12 -11.37 18.23
N ARG A 170 17.80 -10.42 18.89
CA ARG A 170 17.18 -9.57 19.92
C ARG A 170 17.40 -8.12 19.55
N VAL A 171 16.38 -7.47 19.02
CA VAL A 171 16.37 -6.04 18.76
C VAL A 171 15.71 -5.35 19.94
N LYS A 172 16.38 -4.34 20.51
CA LYS A 172 15.90 -3.56 21.65
C LYS A 172 15.98 -2.09 21.36
N VAL A 173 15.01 -1.32 21.87
CA VAL A 173 14.92 0.13 21.62
C VAL A 173 16.15 0.87 22.09
N GLU A 174 16.70 0.50 23.24
CA GLU A 174 17.90 1.12 23.82
C GLU A 174 19.19 0.90 23.02
N ASN A 175 19.18 -0.08 22.10
CA ASN A 175 20.34 -0.43 21.28
C ASN A 175 20.20 0.01 19.81
N LEU A 176 19.16 0.79 19.49
CA LEU A 176 18.97 1.28 18.13
C LEU A 176 20.09 2.27 17.77
N PRO A 177 20.63 2.20 16.53
CA PRO A 177 21.63 3.16 16.08
C PRO A 177 21.00 4.55 15.92
N ALA A 178 21.88 5.56 15.80
CA ALA A 178 21.43 6.88 15.41
C ALA A 178 20.86 6.86 13.98
N PRO A 179 19.86 7.69 13.66
CA PRO A 179 19.42 7.89 12.28
C PRO A 179 20.61 8.25 11.37
N PHE A 180 20.62 7.67 10.18
CA PHE A 180 21.67 7.87 9.19
C PHE A 180 23.07 7.35 9.63
N ALA A 181 23.17 6.42 10.54
CA ALA A 181 24.45 5.80 10.90
C ALA A 181 25.07 5.00 9.75
N THR A 182 24.24 4.47 8.85
CA THR A 182 24.63 3.83 7.59
C THR A 182 23.90 4.47 6.43
N GLU A 183 24.40 4.27 5.21
CA GLU A 183 23.68 4.62 3.99
C GLU A 183 22.56 3.58 3.76
N SER A 184 21.35 4.04 3.48
CA SER A 184 20.23 3.14 3.21
C SER A 184 20.36 2.50 1.83
N ALA A 185 20.49 1.18 1.76
CA ALA A 185 20.46 0.43 0.53
C ALA A 185 19.10 0.56 -0.17
N ARG A 186 19.12 0.72 -1.49
CA ARG A 186 17.93 0.76 -2.35
C ARG A 186 18.09 -0.27 -3.46
N ASN A 187 17.77 -1.52 -3.14
CA ASN A 187 17.83 -2.61 -4.09
C ASN A 187 16.43 -3.07 -4.42
N PHE A 188 16.00 -2.85 -5.66
CA PHE A 188 14.74 -3.43 -6.13
C PHE A 188 14.89 -4.95 -6.29
N PRO A 189 13.87 -5.74 -5.89
CA PRO A 189 13.93 -7.19 -6.03
C PRO A 189 13.96 -7.59 -7.50
N ARG A 190 14.85 -8.52 -7.84
CA ARG A 190 14.91 -9.14 -9.17
C ARG A 190 14.43 -10.58 -9.09
N VAL A 191 13.55 -10.97 -10.00
CA VAL A 191 13.17 -12.37 -10.14
C VAL A 191 14.32 -13.09 -10.82
N VAL A 192 14.89 -14.07 -10.13
CA VAL A 192 15.94 -14.93 -10.65
C VAL A 192 15.44 -16.36 -10.74
N PRO A 193 15.93 -17.18 -11.70
CA PRO A 193 15.62 -18.61 -11.74
C PRO A 193 16.08 -19.28 -10.45
N ARG A 194 15.25 -20.17 -9.92
CA ARG A 194 15.64 -20.99 -8.76
C ARG A 194 16.84 -21.86 -9.15
N PRO A 195 17.95 -21.84 -8.40
CA PRO A 195 19.05 -22.77 -8.65
C PRO A 195 18.56 -24.22 -8.58
N ALA A 196 19.03 -25.07 -9.48
CA ALA A 196 18.56 -26.47 -9.61
C ALA A 196 18.68 -27.29 -8.31
N ASN A 197 19.69 -26.96 -7.49
CA ASN A 197 19.98 -27.63 -6.22
C ASN A 197 19.59 -26.81 -4.99
N ALA A 198 18.79 -25.74 -5.14
CA ALA A 198 18.35 -24.93 -4.01
C ALA A 198 17.49 -25.76 -3.05
N LYS A 199 17.87 -25.72 -1.78
CA LYS A 199 17.13 -26.35 -0.66
C LYS A 199 16.74 -25.29 0.34
N ILE A 200 15.52 -25.40 0.87
CA ILE A 200 15.07 -24.58 1.97
C ILE A 200 15.48 -25.27 3.29
N SER A 201 16.23 -24.57 4.13
CA SER A 201 16.60 -25.06 5.45
C SER A 201 15.44 -24.85 6.43
N VAL A 202 15.12 -25.89 7.18
CA VAL A 202 14.05 -25.86 8.19
C VAL A 202 14.56 -26.42 9.52
N PRO A 203 13.90 -26.12 10.64
CA PRO A 203 14.23 -26.70 11.95
C PRO A 203 14.08 -28.24 11.94
N PRO A 204 14.76 -28.96 12.84
CA PRO A 204 14.56 -30.40 13.02
C PRO A 204 13.08 -30.75 13.25
N GLY A 205 12.61 -31.81 12.60
CA GLY A 205 11.22 -32.25 12.67
C GLY A 205 10.28 -31.61 11.63
N PHE A 206 10.77 -30.63 10.88
CA PHE A 206 10.01 -30.01 9.78
C PHE A 206 10.51 -30.51 8.41
N LYS A 207 9.62 -30.54 7.44
CA LYS A 207 9.92 -30.76 6.02
C LYS A 207 9.25 -29.71 5.16
N VAL A 208 9.73 -29.52 3.94
CA VAL A 208 9.15 -28.60 2.95
C VAL A 208 8.74 -29.40 1.74
N ASP A 209 7.47 -29.31 1.41
CA ASP A 209 6.87 -29.92 0.23
C ASP A 209 6.27 -28.82 -0.67
N VAL A 210 6.16 -29.07 -1.98
CA VAL A 210 5.45 -28.19 -2.90
C VAL A 210 3.97 -28.53 -2.85
N PHE A 211 3.16 -27.65 -2.28
CA PHE A 211 1.71 -27.84 -2.16
C PHE A 211 0.96 -27.51 -3.47
N ALA A 212 1.30 -26.38 -4.09
CA ALA A 212 0.73 -25.95 -5.37
C ALA A 212 1.74 -25.13 -6.17
N GLU A 213 1.64 -25.20 -7.50
CA GLU A 213 2.48 -24.47 -8.43
C GLU A 213 1.62 -23.56 -9.34
N ASN A 214 2.29 -22.70 -10.12
CA ASN A 214 1.66 -21.80 -11.09
C ASN A 214 0.66 -20.80 -10.48
N LEU A 215 0.88 -20.40 -9.23
CA LEU A 215 0.17 -19.31 -8.61
C LEU A 215 0.78 -17.96 -9.04
N GLN A 216 -0.09 -16.94 -9.22
CA GLN A 216 0.32 -15.62 -9.71
C GLN A 216 0.34 -14.60 -8.57
N GLY A 217 1.48 -14.45 -7.90
CA GLY A 217 1.66 -13.52 -6.79
C GLY A 217 0.74 -13.82 -5.60
N PRO A 218 0.74 -15.05 -5.06
CA PRO A 218 -0.07 -15.41 -3.90
C PRO A 218 0.37 -14.61 -2.67
N ARG A 219 -0.62 -14.12 -1.89
CA ARG A 219 -0.36 -13.28 -0.71
C ARG A 219 -0.98 -13.87 0.55
N THR A 220 -2.27 -13.79 0.69
CA THR A 220 -2.99 -14.26 1.88
C THR A 220 -3.62 -15.60 1.65
N MET A 221 -3.56 -16.46 2.67
CA MET A 221 -4.17 -17.78 2.67
C MET A 221 -5.09 -17.92 3.89
N ARG A 222 -6.23 -18.59 3.70
CA ARG A 222 -7.16 -18.96 4.80
C ARG A 222 -7.75 -20.32 4.54
N PHE A 223 -7.76 -21.18 5.54
CA PHE A 223 -8.50 -22.42 5.49
C PHE A 223 -9.98 -22.16 5.74
N ALA A 224 -10.82 -22.73 4.90
CA ALA A 224 -12.22 -22.89 5.19
C ALA A 224 -12.42 -24.00 6.24
N PRO A 225 -13.53 -24.01 7.01
CA PRO A 225 -13.77 -25.04 8.04
C PRO A 225 -13.76 -26.49 7.52
N ASN A 226 -14.03 -26.71 6.24
CA ASN A 226 -13.95 -28.03 5.59
C ASN A 226 -12.53 -28.44 5.16
N GLY A 227 -11.52 -27.60 5.41
CA GLY A 227 -10.13 -27.86 5.06
C GLY A 227 -9.69 -27.36 3.69
N ASP A 228 -10.58 -26.81 2.85
CA ASP A 228 -10.19 -26.19 1.58
C ASP A 228 -9.36 -24.94 1.84
N LEU A 229 -8.26 -24.76 1.09
CA LEU A 229 -7.37 -23.62 1.21
C LEU A 229 -7.73 -22.55 0.19
N PHE A 230 -8.11 -21.37 0.69
CA PHE A 230 -8.33 -20.20 -0.15
C PHE A 230 -7.07 -19.36 -0.23
N VAL A 231 -6.72 -18.88 -1.43
CA VAL A 231 -5.50 -18.12 -1.70
C VAL A 231 -5.84 -16.87 -2.50
N VAL A 232 -5.43 -15.72 -2.00
CA VAL A 232 -5.53 -14.45 -2.73
C VAL A 232 -4.32 -14.30 -3.64
N GLU A 233 -4.56 -14.11 -4.93
CA GLU A 233 -3.56 -13.72 -5.92
C GLU A 233 -3.74 -12.22 -6.22
N THR A 234 -3.08 -11.36 -5.45
CA THR A 234 -3.26 -9.91 -5.47
C THR A 234 -3.04 -9.28 -6.85
N PRO A 235 -1.91 -9.52 -7.55
CA PRO A 235 -1.69 -8.92 -8.86
C PRO A 235 -2.66 -9.44 -9.93
N ALA A 236 -3.12 -10.68 -9.77
CA ALA A 236 -4.06 -11.30 -10.70
C ALA A 236 -5.54 -10.92 -10.42
N GLY A 237 -5.80 -10.20 -9.32
CA GLY A 237 -7.14 -9.73 -8.96
C GLY A 237 -8.13 -10.85 -8.70
N ARG A 238 -7.71 -11.93 -8.03
CA ARG A 238 -8.57 -13.11 -7.85
C ARG A 238 -8.32 -13.86 -6.54
N VAL A 239 -9.29 -14.67 -6.17
CA VAL A 239 -9.21 -15.67 -5.10
C VAL A 239 -9.28 -17.05 -5.73
N LYS A 240 -8.34 -17.91 -5.38
CA LYS A 240 -8.36 -19.32 -5.71
C LYS A 240 -8.80 -20.17 -4.51
N VAL A 241 -9.40 -21.33 -4.80
CA VAL A 241 -9.63 -22.40 -3.83
C VAL A 241 -8.82 -23.63 -4.24
N LEU A 242 -8.08 -24.17 -3.29
CA LEU A 242 -7.21 -25.32 -3.45
C LEU A 242 -7.73 -26.42 -2.53
N LYS A 243 -8.07 -27.56 -3.09
CA LYS A 243 -8.51 -28.72 -2.31
C LYS A 243 -7.30 -29.56 -1.93
N PRO A 244 -6.99 -29.73 -0.63
CA PRO A 244 -5.89 -30.59 -0.21
C PRO A 244 -6.12 -32.06 -0.56
N SER A 245 -5.05 -32.78 -0.85
CA SER A 245 -5.05 -34.26 -0.87
C SER A 245 -5.36 -34.84 0.51
N ALA A 246 -5.75 -36.11 0.57
CA ALA A 246 -6.09 -36.77 1.81
C ALA A 246 -4.98 -36.74 2.87
N ASP A 247 -3.70 -36.75 2.43
CA ASP A 247 -2.53 -36.63 3.30
C ASP A 247 -2.09 -35.18 3.55
N GLY A 248 -2.77 -34.20 2.96
CA GLY A 248 -2.48 -32.79 3.07
C GLY A 248 -1.18 -32.32 2.40
N SER A 249 -0.49 -33.17 1.64
CA SER A 249 0.84 -32.87 1.08
C SER A 249 0.80 -32.03 -0.20
N ARG A 250 -0.30 -32.01 -0.93
CA ARG A 250 -0.45 -31.28 -2.19
C ARG A 250 -1.89 -30.86 -2.43
N ALA A 251 -2.10 -29.91 -3.34
CA ALA A 251 -3.43 -29.61 -3.87
C ALA A 251 -3.85 -30.63 -4.92
N GLU A 252 -5.03 -31.24 -4.78
CA GLU A 252 -5.64 -32.12 -5.78
C GLU A 252 -6.34 -31.33 -6.88
N SER A 253 -6.94 -30.20 -6.52
CA SER A 253 -7.54 -29.28 -7.48
C SER A 253 -7.24 -27.82 -7.12
N VAL A 254 -7.21 -26.97 -8.13
CA VAL A 254 -6.96 -25.54 -8.01
C VAL A 254 -7.96 -24.82 -8.92
N GLU A 255 -8.96 -24.17 -8.31
CA GLU A 255 -10.03 -23.49 -9.03
C GLU A 255 -10.02 -21.98 -8.75
N ILE A 256 -10.61 -21.19 -9.64
CA ILE A 256 -10.83 -19.77 -9.43
C ILE A 256 -12.19 -19.59 -8.73
N PHE A 257 -12.15 -19.23 -7.44
CA PHE A 257 -13.36 -18.94 -6.67
C PHE A 257 -13.99 -17.63 -7.11
N ALA A 258 -13.20 -16.55 -7.19
CA ALA A 258 -13.64 -15.21 -7.61
C ALA A 258 -12.54 -14.48 -8.37
N GLN A 259 -12.92 -13.61 -9.30
CA GLN A 259 -11.99 -12.79 -10.10
C GLN A 259 -12.55 -11.41 -10.40
N GLY A 260 -11.74 -10.51 -10.96
CA GLY A 260 -12.11 -9.12 -11.24
C GLY A 260 -12.05 -8.24 -10.00
N LEU A 261 -11.31 -8.67 -8.98
CA LEU A 261 -11.04 -7.93 -7.75
C LEU A 261 -9.91 -6.92 -7.97
N ASN A 262 -9.97 -5.82 -7.22
CA ASN A 262 -8.97 -4.77 -7.30
C ASN A 262 -7.90 -4.94 -6.23
N GLN A 263 -6.76 -5.56 -6.58
CA GLN A 263 -5.65 -5.84 -5.66
C GLN A 263 -6.12 -6.41 -4.31
N PRO A 264 -6.87 -7.52 -4.30
CA PRO A 264 -7.34 -8.11 -3.06
C PRO A 264 -6.16 -8.54 -2.19
N LEU A 265 -6.27 -8.40 -0.86
CA LEU A 265 -5.28 -8.88 0.09
C LEU A 265 -5.93 -9.66 1.23
N GLY A 266 -6.63 -8.97 2.12
CA GLY A 266 -7.27 -9.58 3.27
C GLY A 266 -8.47 -10.42 2.87
N MET A 267 -8.66 -11.52 3.57
CA MET A 267 -9.75 -12.44 3.31
C MET A 267 -10.13 -13.15 4.61
N GLN A 268 -11.43 -13.27 4.89
CA GLN A 268 -11.91 -13.96 6.09
C GLN A 268 -13.29 -14.54 5.90
N PHE A 269 -13.50 -15.76 6.42
CA PHE A 269 -14.80 -16.41 6.49
C PHE A 269 -15.63 -15.85 7.65
N TYR A 270 -16.94 -15.69 7.43
CA TYR A 270 -17.85 -15.17 8.44
C TYR A 270 -19.23 -15.84 8.35
N PRO A 271 -19.86 -16.25 9.47
CA PRO A 271 -19.23 -16.45 10.79
C PRO A 271 -18.11 -17.50 10.77
N ALA A 272 -17.23 -17.51 11.76
CA ALA A 272 -16.03 -18.36 11.72
C ALA A 272 -16.35 -19.87 11.72
N LYS A 273 -17.35 -20.31 12.49
CA LYS A 273 -17.69 -21.74 12.62
C LYS A 273 -18.51 -22.29 11.46
N ASN A 274 -19.49 -21.54 11.00
CA ASN A 274 -20.40 -21.95 9.91
C ASN A 274 -20.49 -20.80 8.91
N PRO A 275 -19.47 -20.56 8.10
CA PRO A 275 -19.41 -19.40 7.24
C PRO A 275 -20.51 -19.42 6.18
N GLN A 276 -21.17 -18.29 6.07
CA GLN A 276 -22.14 -17.98 5.03
C GLN A 276 -21.57 -16.95 4.04
N TRP A 277 -20.44 -16.36 4.41
CA TRP A 277 -19.78 -15.30 3.65
C TRP A 277 -18.28 -15.48 3.63
N LEU A 278 -17.68 -15.14 2.48
CA LEU A 278 -16.27 -14.89 2.36
C LEU A 278 -16.10 -13.39 2.13
N TYR A 279 -15.51 -12.67 3.11
CA TYR A 279 -15.16 -11.27 3.01
C TYR A 279 -13.80 -11.14 2.34
N VAL A 280 -13.66 -10.18 1.44
CA VAL A 280 -12.41 -9.86 0.76
C VAL A 280 -12.18 -8.36 0.80
N ALA A 281 -11.03 -7.94 1.32
CA ALA A 281 -10.61 -6.55 1.30
C ALA A 281 -9.79 -6.27 0.04
N GLU A 282 -10.26 -5.32 -0.74
CA GLU A 282 -9.59 -4.74 -1.89
C GLU A 282 -8.88 -3.44 -1.48
N THR A 283 -8.11 -2.86 -2.35
CA THR A 283 -7.32 -1.64 -2.05
C THR A 283 -8.15 -0.51 -1.43
N ASN A 284 -9.39 -0.32 -1.83
CA ASN A 284 -10.20 0.81 -1.32
C ASN A 284 -11.64 0.46 -0.95
N ARG A 285 -12.01 -0.82 -0.94
CA ARG A 285 -13.34 -1.27 -0.53
C ARG A 285 -13.28 -2.66 0.09
N VAL A 286 -14.35 -3.06 0.76
CA VAL A 286 -14.55 -4.44 1.21
C VAL A 286 -15.79 -5.00 0.54
N VAL A 287 -15.64 -6.20 -0.01
CA VAL A 287 -16.74 -6.96 -0.60
C VAL A 287 -16.92 -8.29 0.14
N ARG A 288 -18.10 -8.92 -0.01
CA ARG A 288 -18.34 -10.27 0.48
C ARG A 288 -19.05 -11.11 -0.58
N TYR A 289 -18.69 -12.37 -0.63
CA TYR A 289 -19.34 -13.39 -1.45
C TYR A 289 -20.17 -14.30 -0.58
N ALA A 290 -21.39 -14.64 -1.03
CA ALA A 290 -22.11 -15.75 -0.41
C ALA A 290 -21.25 -17.02 -0.53
N TYR A 291 -21.12 -17.75 0.55
CA TYR A 291 -20.29 -18.94 0.65
C TYR A 291 -21.03 -20.08 1.37
N LYS A 292 -20.93 -21.25 0.80
CA LYS A 292 -21.35 -22.51 1.41
C LYS A 292 -20.16 -23.46 1.44
N SER A 293 -20.02 -24.21 2.52
CA SER A 293 -18.91 -25.18 2.67
C SER A 293 -18.78 -26.07 1.46
N GLY A 294 -17.59 -26.12 0.85
CA GLY A 294 -17.28 -26.88 -0.35
C GLY A 294 -17.48 -26.11 -1.67
N ASP A 295 -17.94 -24.87 -1.64
CA ASP A 295 -18.03 -24.05 -2.85
C ASP A 295 -16.65 -23.79 -3.45
N GLN A 296 -16.47 -24.21 -4.70
CA GLN A 296 -15.24 -24.00 -5.46
C GLN A 296 -15.30 -22.77 -6.38
N LYS A 297 -16.48 -22.14 -6.47
CA LYS A 297 -16.72 -20.96 -7.30
C LYS A 297 -17.82 -20.11 -6.67
N ALA A 298 -17.63 -18.81 -6.66
CA ALA A 298 -18.66 -17.87 -6.23
C ALA A 298 -19.90 -17.98 -7.14
N THR A 299 -21.06 -18.11 -6.54
CA THR A 299 -22.34 -18.34 -7.25
C THR A 299 -23.03 -17.05 -7.67
N ALA A 300 -22.61 -15.92 -7.09
CA ALA A 300 -23.19 -14.60 -7.35
C ALA A 300 -22.10 -13.50 -7.39
N VAL A 301 -22.46 -12.32 -7.89
CA VAL A 301 -21.63 -11.12 -7.77
C VAL A 301 -21.46 -10.74 -6.30
N PRO A 302 -20.31 -10.16 -5.90
CA PRO A 302 -20.10 -9.80 -4.51
C PRO A 302 -20.99 -8.63 -4.07
N GLU A 303 -21.39 -8.66 -2.81
CA GLU A 303 -21.99 -7.52 -2.14
C GLU A 303 -20.88 -6.56 -1.66
N VAL A 304 -21.08 -5.27 -1.90
CA VAL A 304 -20.18 -4.23 -1.36
C VAL A 304 -20.57 -3.95 0.09
N VAL A 305 -19.67 -4.27 1.03
CA VAL A 305 -19.86 -4.05 2.47
C VAL A 305 -19.38 -2.66 2.89
N ILE A 306 -18.19 -2.28 2.43
CA ILE A 306 -17.61 -0.96 2.66
C ILE A 306 -17.24 -0.40 1.29
N PRO A 307 -17.91 0.65 0.83
CA PRO A 307 -17.70 1.18 -0.52
C PRO A 307 -16.38 1.95 -0.67
N GLN A 308 -15.88 2.53 0.43
CA GLN A 308 -14.68 3.34 0.41
C GLN A 308 -13.98 3.34 1.77
N LEU A 309 -12.69 2.98 1.79
CA LEU A 309 -11.85 2.95 2.98
C LEU A 309 -11.05 4.26 3.16
N THR A 310 -10.56 4.83 2.07
CA THR A 310 -9.71 6.02 2.06
C THR A 310 -10.18 7.01 0.99
N PRO A 311 -10.00 8.33 1.20
CA PRO A 311 -10.45 9.33 0.24
C PRO A 311 -9.81 9.18 -1.15
N VAL A 312 -8.55 8.75 -1.18
CA VAL A 312 -7.75 8.60 -2.41
C VAL A 312 -7.18 7.18 -2.47
N PRO A 313 -7.33 6.44 -3.58
CA PRO A 313 -6.68 5.15 -3.78
C PRO A 313 -5.16 5.31 -3.94
N GLY A 314 -4.41 4.22 -3.85
CA GLY A 314 -2.95 4.20 -4.03
C GLY A 314 -2.19 4.02 -2.71
N GLY A 315 -0.88 4.24 -2.74
CA GLY A 315 0.01 3.97 -1.63
C GLY A 315 0.13 2.47 -1.34
N HIS A 316 0.37 2.10 -0.10
CA HIS A 316 0.34 0.69 0.29
C HIS A 316 -1.03 0.10 -0.01
N PHE A 317 -1.04 -1.01 -0.75
CA PHE A 317 -2.29 -1.72 -1.10
C PHE A 317 -2.79 -2.65 0.01
N THR A 318 -2.03 -2.80 1.08
CA THR A 318 -2.32 -3.68 2.21
C THR A 318 -3.63 -3.31 2.89
N ARG A 319 -4.52 -4.29 2.97
CA ARG A 319 -5.83 -4.24 3.60
C ARG A 319 -6.13 -5.63 4.14
N ASP A 320 -5.55 -5.99 5.28
CA ASP A 320 -5.97 -7.24 5.94
C ASP A 320 -7.20 -6.98 6.79
N LEU A 321 -8.00 -8.00 7.00
CA LEU A 321 -9.20 -7.94 7.81
C LEU A 321 -9.36 -9.15 8.71
N VAL A 322 -9.82 -8.91 9.94
CA VAL A 322 -10.20 -9.95 10.89
C VAL A 322 -11.45 -9.54 11.67
N PHE A 323 -12.19 -10.50 12.17
CA PHE A 323 -13.33 -10.26 13.07
C PHE A 323 -12.90 -10.41 14.53
N SER A 324 -13.56 -9.66 15.42
CA SER A 324 -13.43 -9.86 16.86
C SER A 324 -13.95 -11.26 17.28
N PRO A 325 -13.51 -11.80 18.43
CA PRO A 325 -13.96 -13.13 18.89
C PRO A 325 -15.47 -13.28 19.06
N ASP A 326 -16.16 -12.18 19.36
CA ASP A 326 -17.62 -12.12 19.46
C ASP A 326 -18.32 -11.86 18.11
N GLU A 327 -17.54 -11.76 17.03
CA GLU A 327 -17.97 -11.54 15.65
C GLU A 327 -18.77 -10.25 15.41
N LYS A 328 -18.77 -9.32 16.37
CA LYS A 328 -19.52 -8.05 16.25
C LYS A 328 -18.73 -6.93 15.58
N ARG A 329 -17.40 -7.01 15.62
CA ARG A 329 -16.52 -5.98 15.05
C ARG A 329 -15.63 -6.59 13.97
N MET A 330 -15.40 -5.82 12.93
CA MET A 330 -14.43 -6.11 11.86
C MET A 330 -13.31 -5.08 11.92
N PHE A 331 -12.07 -5.54 12.06
CA PHE A 331 -10.87 -4.72 12.02
C PHE A 331 -10.25 -4.77 10.64
N ILE A 332 -9.81 -3.62 10.12
CA ILE A 332 -9.17 -3.50 8.80
C ILE A 332 -7.91 -2.69 8.96
N SER A 333 -6.78 -3.25 8.52
CA SER A 333 -5.53 -2.51 8.45
C SER A 333 -5.46 -1.68 7.17
N ILE A 334 -4.93 -0.48 7.26
CA ILE A 334 -4.78 0.43 6.13
C ILE A 334 -3.37 1.03 6.15
N GLY A 335 -2.52 0.62 5.21
CA GLY A 335 -1.16 1.14 5.08
C GLY A 335 -1.13 2.59 4.58
N SER A 336 -0.03 3.28 4.85
CA SER A 336 0.20 4.68 4.47
C SER A 336 0.16 4.89 2.96
N MET A 337 -0.01 6.13 2.53
CA MET A 337 0.12 6.53 1.14
C MET A 337 1.59 6.59 0.73
N THR A 338 2.44 7.12 1.61
CA THR A 338 3.84 7.44 1.32
C THR A 338 4.78 6.85 2.38
N ASN A 339 6.08 7.08 2.23
CA ASN A 339 7.08 6.56 3.16
C ASN A 339 7.03 7.25 4.54
N VAL A 340 6.90 8.59 4.56
CA VAL A 340 6.89 9.41 5.78
C VAL A 340 5.91 10.60 5.69
N ALA A 341 4.78 10.40 5.04
CA ALA A 341 3.72 11.41 4.85
C ALA A 341 4.20 12.66 4.10
N GLU A 342 5.05 12.49 3.08
CA GLU A 342 5.71 13.58 2.34
C GLU A 342 4.71 14.57 1.73
N ASP A 343 3.51 14.12 1.39
CA ASP A 343 2.47 14.92 0.71
C ASP A 343 1.44 15.53 1.67
N MET A 344 1.64 15.36 2.96
CA MET A 344 0.71 15.87 3.97
C MET A 344 0.96 17.35 4.22
N SER A 345 -0.09 18.18 4.18
CA SER A 345 0.02 19.61 4.48
C SER A 345 0.45 19.84 5.92
N LYS A 346 1.23 20.90 6.15
CA LYS A 346 1.64 21.25 7.52
C LYS A 346 0.48 21.83 8.30
N LYS A 347 0.32 21.36 9.52
CA LYS A 347 -0.60 21.90 10.52
C LYS A 347 0.18 22.37 11.75
N THR A 348 -0.28 23.41 12.37
CA THR A 348 0.17 23.76 13.73
C THR A 348 -0.24 22.66 14.71
N VAL A 349 0.41 22.60 15.86
CA VAL A 349 0.05 21.64 16.92
C VAL A 349 -1.44 21.77 17.31
N ALA A 350 -1.95 23.01 17.43
CA ALA A 350 -3.35 23.24 17.79
C ALA A 350 -4.33 22.73 16.71
N GLU A 351 -4.04 22.94 15.41
CA GLU A 351 -4.86 22.44 14.32
C GLU A 351 -4.83 20.90 14.24
N ALA A 352 -3.66 20.30 14.49
CA ALA A 352 -3.52 18.85 14.52
C ALA A 352 -4.30 18.25 15.70
N GLN A 353 -4.22 18.84 16.89
CA GLN A 353 -5.00 18.42 18.07
C GLN A 353 -6.51 18.58 17.87
N ALA A 354 -6.96 19.64 17.20
CA ALA A 354 -8.37 19.82 16.84
C ALA A 354 -8.87 18.72 15.87
N TRP A 355 -8.02 18.30 14.95
CA TRP A 355 -8.29 17.16 14.05
C TRP A 355 -8.34 15.85 14.82
N GLU A 356 -7.36 15.58 15.66
CA GLU A 356 -7.25 14.38 16.49
C GLU A 356 -8.42 14.21 17.46
N ALA A 357 -8.98 15.30 17.97
CA ALA A 357 -10.16 15.25 18.83
C ALA A 357 -11.37 14.58 18.16
N GLN A 358 -11.42 14.60 16.82
CA GLN A 358 -12.50 14.00 16.04
C GLN A 358 -12.12 12.64 15.44
N HIS A 359 -10.82 12.39 15.23
CA HIS A 359 -10.34 11.25 14.44
C HIS A 359 -9.44 10.29 15.24
N GLY A 360 -9.02 10.67 16.45
CA GLY A 360 -8.12 9.87 17.30
C GLY A 360 -6.68 10.40 17.31
N LEU A 361 -5.95 10.10 18.38
CA LEU A 361 -4.56 10.54 18.58
C LEU A 361 -3.68 10.08 17.40
N GLY A 362 -2.89 11.00 16.83
CA GLY A 362 -2.00 10.73 15.71
C GLY A 362 -2.71 10.43 14.39
N ALA A 363 -4.02 10.70 14.28
CA ALA A 363 -4.75 10.58 13.03
C ALA A 363 -4.25 11.56 11.98
N LEU A 364 -4.06 11.06 10.77
CA LEU A 364 -3.50 11.80 9.66
C LEU A 364 -4.58 12.47 8.81
N TRP A 365 -4.17 13.40 7.96
CA TRP A 365 -5.08 14.20 7.11
C TRP A 365 -4.67 14.18 5.64
N ASP A 366 -5.37 14.91 4.79
CA ASP A 366 -5.19 14.95 3.35
C ASP A 366 -5.25 13.54 2.73
N ARG A 367 -4.27 13.18 1.92
CA ARG A 367 -4.18 11.86 1.26
C ARG A 367 -3.88 10.72 2.22
N GLU A 368 -3.39 11.03 3.42
CA GLU A 368 -3.14 10.06 4.49
C GLU A 368 -4.36 9.83 5.40
N THR A 369 -5.50 10.50 5.16
CA THR A 369 -6.73 10.30 5.95
C THR A 369 -7.14 8.82 5.98
N ASN A 370 -7.39 8.29 7.20
CA ASN A 370 -7.71 6.89 7.49
C ASN A 370 -6.57 5.90 7.18
N ARG A 371 -5.35 6.37 6.97
CA ARG A 371 -4.18 5.55 6.65
C ARG A 371 -3.21 5.44 7.81
N ALA A 372 -2.21 4.55 7.65
CA ALA A 372 -1.27 4.19 8.72
C ALA A 372 -2.01 3.84 10.02
N ALA A 373 -3.09 3.09 9.89
CA ALA A 373 -4.08 2.87 10.94
C ALA A 373 -4.69 1.47 10.88
N VAL A 374 -5.28 1.07 11.98
CA VAL A 374 -6.29 0.02 12.01
C VAL A 374 -7.64 0.68 12.23
N MET A 375 -8.59 0.39 11.37
CA MET A 375 -9.98 0.84 11.50
C MET A 375 -10.86 -0.26 12.07
N VAL A 376 -11.95 0.12 12.72
CA VAL A 376 -12.98 -0.80 13.23
C VAL A 376 -14.35 -0.42 12.69
N PHE A 377 -15.12 -1.47 12.33
CA PHE A 377 -16.48 -1.39 11.79
C PHE A 377 -17.37 -2.34 12.58
N ASP A 378 -18.59 -1.92 12.90
CA ASP A 378 -19.59 -2.80 13.47
C ASP A 378 -20.22 -3.67 12.37
N VAL A 379 -20.18 -4.97 12.56
CA VAL A 379 -20.70 -5.93 11.56
C VAL A 379 -22.21 -5.79 11.42
N GLY A 380 -22.68 -5.69 10.19
CA GLY A 380 -24.10 -5.49 9.87
C GLY A 380 -24.60 -4.05 10.03
N SER A 381 -23.71 -3.10 10.36
CA SER A 381 -24.04 -1.68 10.43
C SER A 381 -23.61 -0.96 9.15
N ASN A 382 -24.38 0.05 8.75
CA ASN A 382 -24.00 0.99 7.69
C ASN A 382 -23.28 2.23 8.24
N ALA A 383 -22.97 2.26 9.53
CA ALA A 383 -22.22 3.36 10.13
C ALA A 383 -20.78 3.43 9.58
N PRO A 384 -20.23 4.63 9.41
CA PRO A 384 -18.84 4.76 8.99
C PRO A 384 -17.92 4.14 10.04
N GLY A 385 -16.82 3.53 9.56
CA GLY A 385 -15.80 2.99 10.44
C GLY A 385 -15.11 4.07 11.25
N LYS A 386 -14.54 3.67 12.37
CA LYS A 386 -13.74 4.53 13.26
C LYS A 386 -12.29 4.09 13.24
N ILE A 387 -11.38 5.02 13.47
CA ILE A 387 -9.99 4.69 13.71
C ILE A 387 -9.90 3.97 15.07
N PHE A 388 -9.28 2.78 15.08
CA PHE A 388 -9.04 1.98 16.28
C PHE A 388 -7.66 2.26 16.86
N ALA A 389 -6.62 2.35 15.99
CA ALA A 389 -5.25 2.69 16.35
C ALA A 389 -4.56 3.39 15.18
N THR A 390 -3.56 4.21 15.48
CA THR A 390 -2.86 5.07 14.51
C THR A 390 -1.34 4.90 14.59
N GLY A 391 -0.65 5.57 13.65
CA GLY A 391 0.81 5.60 13.64
C GLY A 391 1.46 4.28 13.27
N ILE A 392 0.73 3.39 12.63
CA ILE A 392 1.17 2.07 12.16
C ILE A 392 1.40 2.16 10.66
N ARG A 393 2.62 2.47 10.24
CA ARG A 393 2.92 2.79 8.84
C ARG A 393 2.29 1.83 7.84
N ASN A 394 2.53 0.53 7.99
CA ASN A 394 1.98 -0.48 7.11
C ASN A 394 1.73 -1.80 7.84
N CYS A 395 0.60 -1.90 8.51
CA CYS A 395 0.12 -3.16 9.09
C CYS A 395 -0.26 -4.11 7.96
N VAL A 396 0.60 -5.05 7.64
CA VAL A 396 0.41 -5.98 6.52
C VAL A 396 -0.52 -7.14 6.88
N GLY A 397 -0.43 -7.64 8.10
CA GLY A 397 -1.22 -8.76 8.56
C GLY A 397 -1.83 -8.54 9.93
N LEU A 398 -3.13 -8.84 10.05
CA LEU A 398 -3.88 -8.83 11.29
C LEU A 398 -4.17 -10.27 11.75
N THR A 399 -4.15 -10.49 13.05
CA THR A 399 -4.59 -11.74 13.65
C THR A 399 -5.16 -11.51 15.05
N ILE A 400 -6.03 -12.43 15.48
CA ILE A 400 -6.53 -12.46 16.86
C ILE A 400 -5.75 -13.53 17.63
N GLN A 401 -5.20 -13.17 18.76
CA GLN A 401 -4.54 -14.12 19.65
C GLN A 401 -5.60 -15.04 20.31
N PRO A 402 -5.54 -16.37 20.07
CA PRO A 402 -6.66 -17.24 20.43
C PRO A 402 -6.93 -17.35 21.93
N ALA A 403 -5.90 -17.18 22.77
CA ALA A 403 -6.02 -17.40 24.21
C ALA A 403 -6.72 -16.24 24.94
N ASN A 404 -6.59 -15.01 24.45
CA ASN A 404 -7.11 -13.81 25.13
C ASN A 404 -7.93 -12.86 24.25
N GLY A 405 -8.01 -13.15 22.95
CA GLY A 405 -8.79 -12.33 22.01
C GLY A 405 -8.14 -10.99 21.63
N GLU A 406 -6.88 -10.74 21.99
CA GLU A 406 -6.19 -9.50 21.62
C GLU A 406 -5.91 -9.45 20.12
N LEU A 407 -6.12 -8.27 19.54
CA LEU A 407 -5.76 -7.98 18.15
C LEU A 407 -4.25 -7.74 18.03
N TRP A 408 -3.62 -8.39 17.06
CA TRP A 408 -2.22 -8.23 16.73
C TRP A 408 -2.03 -7.80 15.29
N CYS A 409 -0.96 -7.04 15.07
CA CYS A 409 -0.54 -6.55 13.76
C CYS A 409 0.94 -6.82 13.52
N THR A 410 1.29 -7.19 12.30
CA THR A 410 2.67 -7.22 11.80
C THR A 410 2.88 -6.05 10.85
N THR A 411 3.91 -5.24 11.10
CA THR A 411 4.11 -3.93 10.48
C THR A 411 5.45 -3.83 9.78
N ASN A 412 5.42 -3.26 8.56
CA ASN A 412 6.61 -2.80 7.87
C ASN A 412 6.80 -1.31 8.11
N GLU A 413 7.96 -0.94 8.65
CA GLU A 413 8.30 0.43 8.99
C GLU A 413 8.91 1.21 7.82
N ARG A 414 9.27 2.47 8.07
CA ARG A 414 9.76 3.44 7.09
C ARG A 414 11.19 3.17 6.67
N ASP A 415 11.49 3.58 5.46
CA ASP A 415 12.83 3.50 4.88
C ASP A 415 13.58 4.84 4.97
N GLY A 416 14.91 4.79 4.72
CA GLY A 416 15.73 5.97 4.50
C GLY A 416 16.39 6.56 5.74
N LEU A 417 16.44 5.82 6.87
CA LEU A 417 17.18 6.22 8.08
C LEU A 417 18.46 5.40 8.32
N GLY A 418 18.84 4.56 7.37
CA GLY A 418 19.98 3.65 7.43
C GLY A 418 19.53 2.19 7.32
N ASP A 419 20.49 1.26 7.20
CA ASP A 419 20.20 -0.17 7.03
C ASP A 419 19.60 -0.82 8.30
N ASP A 420 19.89 -0.27 9.47
CA ASP A 420 19.46 -0.81 10.76
C ASP A 420 18.29 -0.04 11.40
N LEU A 421 17.69 0.91 10.66
CA LEU A 421 16.52 1.70 11.08
C LEU A 421 15.47 1.82 9.94
N VAL A 422 14.19 1.72 10.27
CA VAL A 422 13.52 1.52 11.57
C VAL A 422 13.16 0.04 11.67
N PRO A 423 13.24 -0.60 12.86
CA PRO A 423 12.84 -1.99 13.05
C PRO A 423 11.40 -2.21 12.57
N ASP A 424 11.17 -3.30 11.81
CA ASP A 424 9.84 -3.85 11.62
C ASP A 424 9.36 -4.48 12.93
N TYR A 425 8.06 -4.70 13.09
CA TYR A 425 7.55 -5.20 14.36
C TYR A 425 6.25 -5.98 14.26
N SER A 426 5.98 -6.78 15.29
CA SER A 426 4.64 -7.27 15.62
C SER A 426 4.20 -6.74 16.98
N THR A 427 2.92 -6.37 17.09
CA THR A 427 2.43 -5.76 18.32
C THR A 427 0.94 -6.00 18.52
N ARG A 428 0.55 -5.93 19.79
CA ARG A 428 -0.86 -5.82 20.16
C ARG A 428 -1.40 -4.46 19.79
N VAL A 429 -2.54 -4.47 19.14
CA VAL A 429 -3.22 -3.24 18.74
C VAL A 429 -4.39 -3.01 19.68
N ARG A 430 -4.32 -1.96 20.49
CA ARG A 430 -5.36 -1.57 21.44
C ARG A 430 -6.04 -0.31 20.97
N GLU A 431 -7.31 -0.16 21.37
CA GLU A 431 -8.08 1.03 21.04
C GLU A 431 -7.40 2.30 21.57
N GLY A 432 -7.25 3.30 20.72
CA GLY A 432 -6.58 4.55 21.02
C GLY A 432 -5.05 4.50 21.02
N SER A 433 -4.40 3.35 20.75
CA SER A 433 -2.93 3.29 20.66
C SER A 433 -2.41 4.10 19.49
N PHE A 434 -1.27 4.77 19.71
CA PHE A 434 -0.52 5.50 18.70
C PHE A 434 0.93 4.99 18.66
N PHE A 435 1.39 4.51 17.48
CA PHE A 435 2.70 3.89 17.31
C PHE A 435 3.77 4.82 16.72
N GLY A 436 3.45 6.08 16.51
CA GLY A 436 4.41 7.15 16.24
C GLY A 436 4.51 7.61 14.79
N TRP A 437 4.32 6.74 13.79
CA TRP A 437 4.44 7.13 12.39
C TRP A 437 3.51 8.31 12.04
N PRO A 438 3.93 9.33 11.30
CA PRO A 438 5.25 9.49 10.69
C PRO A 438 6.28 10.19 11.59
N TRP A 439 5.90 10.84 12.68
CA TRP A 439 6.73 11.76 13.47
C TRP A 439 7.72 11.05 14.41
N TYR A 440 7.32 9.92 14.95
CA TYR A 440 8.09 9.14 15.93
C TYR A 440 8.18 7.68 15.52
N TYR A 441 9.11 6.93 16.14
CA TYR A 441 9.25 5.48 16.01
C TYR A 441 9.79 4.87 17.31
N MET A 442 9.39 3.65 17.62
CA MET A 442 9.85 2.88 18.77
C MET A 442 9.90 3.70 20.08
N GLY A 443 8.77 4.33 20.43
CA GLY A 443 8.69 5.26 21.55
C GLY A 443 9.03 6.70 21.12
N ASP A 444 9.81 7.39 21.93
CA ASP A 444 10.10 8.83 21.76
C ASP A 444 11.24 9.14 20.77
N ASN A 445 11.64 8.19 19.92
CA ASN A 445 12.60 8.45 18.86
C ASN A 445 11.94 9.29 17.76
N GLU A 446 12.35 10.55 17.64
CA GLU A 446 11.79 11.47 16.65
C GLU A 446 12.40 11.23 15.27
N ASP A 447 11.56 11.20 14.22
CA ASP A 447 12.05 11.14 12.85
C ASP A 447 12.77 12.46 12.49
N PRO A 448 14.06 12.44 12.16
CA PRO A 448 14.81 13.67 11.93
C PRO A 448 14.31 14.50 10.74
N ARG A 449 13.55 13.88 9.81
CA ARG A 449 12.96 14.54 8.64
C ARG A 449 11.75 15.41 9.03
N LEU A 450 11.10 15.09 10.15
CA LEU A 450 9.90 15.77 10.68
C LEU A 450 10.15 16.39 12.05
N LYS A 451 11.43 16.62 12.37
CA LYS A 451 11.87 17.10 13.69
C LYS A 451 11.17 18.38 14.11
N GLY A 452 10.59 18.38 15.31
CA GLY A 452 9.91 19.53 15.93
C GLY A 452 8.51 19.82 15.40
N GLU A 453 7.98 19.02 14.46
CA GLU A 453 6.61 19.25 13.95
C GLU A 453 5.52 18.90 14.97
N ARG A 454 5.70 17.84 15.76
CA ARG A 454 4.69 17.37 16.72
C ARG A 454 5.30 17.04 18.09
N PRO A 455 5.89 18.04 18.79
CA PRO A 455 6.50 17.84 20.11
C PRO A 455 5.47 17.40 21.17
N ASP A 456 4.21 17.69 20.96
CA ASP A 456 3.08 17.33 21.82
C ASP A 456 2.78 15.82 21.85
N LEU A 457 3.29 15.05 20.89
CA LEU A 457 3.15 13.58 20.83
C LEU A 457 4.21 12.83 21.61
N LYS A 458 5.27 13.51 22.06
CA LYS A 458 6.30 12.91 22.89
C LYS A 458 5.70 12.34 24.18
N GLY A 459 6.09 11.12 24.56
CA GLY A 459 5.54 10.41 25.70
C GLY A 459 4.17 9.75 25.46
N LYS A 460 3.61 9.86 24.23
CA LYS A 460 2.32 9.25 23.89
C LYS A 460 2.47 8.06 22.93
N VAL A 461 3.70 7.80 22.49
CA VAL A 461 3.97 6.74 21.50
C VAL A 461 4.06 5.39 22.18
N THR A 462 3.24 4.44 21.70
CA THR A 462 3.29 3.05 22.15
C THR A 462 4.51 2.36 21.56
N VAL A 463 5.34 1.74 22.41
CA VAL A 463 6.44 0.88 21.96
C VAL A 463 5.86 -0.48 21.55
N PRO A 464 6.20 -0.99 20.35
CA PRO A 464 5.76 -2.32 19.93
C PRO A 464 6.28 -3.46 20.80
N ASP A 465 5.52 -4.57 20.87
CA ASP A 465 5.83 -5.71 21.74
C ASP A 465 7.04 -6.53 21.24
N VAL A 466 7.20 -6.71 19.93
CA VAL A 466 8.26 -7.52 19.33
C VAL A 466 8.89 -6.78 18.17
N LEU A 467 10.18 -6.50 18.26
CA LEU A 467 10.93 -5.84 17.20
C LEU A 467 11.69 -6.88 16.35
N TYR A 468 11.69 -6.65 15.05
CA TYR A 468 12.50 -7.38 14.07
C TYR A 468 13.67 -6.51 13.61
N THR A 469 14.65 -7.11 12.96
CA THR A 469 15.66 -6.32 12.24
C THR A 469 14.95 -5.41 11.21
N ALA A 470 15.48 -4.21 11.02
CA ALA A 470 14.94 -3.28 10.02
C ALA A 470 14.86 -3.95 8.65
N HIS A 471 13.86 -3.55 7.87
CA HIS A 471 13.65 -4.02 6.49
C HIS A 471 13.41 -5.53 6.33
N SER A 472 12.99 -6.23 7.41
CA SER A 472 12.64 -7.66 7.36
C SER A 472 11.39 -7.95 6.53
N ALA A 473 10.55 -6.94 6.32
CA ALA A 473 9.31 -6.99 5.55
C ALA A 473 8.38 -8.15 5.97
N ALA A 474 8.26 -8.38 7.28
CA ALA A 474 7.37 -9.39 7.84
C ALA A 474 5.92 -9.14 7.40
N THR A 475 5.22 -10.18 6.92
CA THR A 475 3.91 -9.99 6.28
C THR A 475 2.74 -10.45 7.11
N HIS A 476 2.86 -11.55 7.85
CA HIS A 476 1.77 -12.09 8.67
C HIS A 476 2.32 -12.74 9.95
N LEU A 477 1.44 -12.83 10.94
CA LEU A 477 1.65 -13.47 12.21
C LEU A 477 0.59 -14.56 12.42
N VAL A 478 1.01 -15.71 12.91
CA VAL A 478 0.12 -16.81 13.32
C VAL A 478 0.53 -17.25 14.70
N PHE A 479 -0.45 -17.42 15.59
CA PHE A 479 -0.26 -18.05 16.89
C PHE A 479 -0.39 -19.57 16.73
N TYR A 480 0.59 -20.29 17.23
CA TYR A 480 0.70 -21.74 17.14
C TYR A 480 0.51 -22.39 18.53
#